data_c005f4c37f50cff011a426c0faa22bda
#
_entry.id   c005f4c37f50cff011a426c0faa22bda
#
_cell.length_a   1.000
_cell.length_b   1.000
_cell.length_c   1.000
_cell.angle_alpha   90.00
_cell.angle_beta   90.00
_cell.angle_gamma   90.00
#
_symmetry.space_group_name_H-M   'P 1'
#
loop_
_entity.id
_entity.type
_entity.pdbx_description
1 polymer ?
#
loop_
_entity_poly.entity_id
_entity_poly.type
_entity_poly.pdbx_seq_one_letter_code
_entity_poly.pdbx_strand_id
1 'polypeptide(L)'
;MGKWYVVEVLEHKVDSSKPAVGSYVVDSCPIVNLMEAEKSAKFLSSLKLLWVEEAGSVEYTFRIPDITRKPGFWISSSFQNGTLTVSERPYHQFTGNVHVMKAVASDMVLTFCSRSPDNQLYSLLLSREHILQKSDKRGVHNLLSRRGLKNISIRETCMNNAVYRRGSFKLVGWLTLIGILSTFFFGSW
;
A
#
# COMPACT_ATOMS: atom_id res chain seq x y z
N MET A 1 -3.13 14.66 -2.26
CA MET A 1 -3.41 13.79 -3.41
C MET A 1 -2.11 13.24 -4.01
N GLY A 2 -2.17 12.30 -4.98
CA GLY A 2 -1.02 11.72 -5.65
C GLY A 2 -0.45 10.48 -4.97
N LYS A 3 0.81 10.16 -5.30
CA LYS A 3 1.50 8.92 -4.91
C LYS A 3 2.04 8.99 -3.48
N TRP A 4 1.89 7.88 -2.75
CA TRP A 4 2.39 7.66 -1.41
C TRP A 4 2.96 6.24 -1.29
N TYR A 5 4.04 6.09 -0.53
CA TYR A 5 4.57 4.79 -0.13
C TYR A 5 3.93 4.37 1.19
N VAL A 6 3.52 3.12 1.30
CA VAL A 6 3.07 2.56 2.58
C VAL A 6 4.31 2.10 3.33
N VAL A 7 4.70 2.80 4.38
CA VAL A 7 5.93 2.49 5.14
C VAL A 7 5.65 1.62 6.36
N GLU A 8 4.45 1.70 6.92
CA GLU A 8 4.00 0.81 7.99
C GLU A 8 2.51 0.52 7.88
N VAL A 9 2.14 -0.71 8.24
CA VAL A 9 0.76 -1.09 8.56
C VAL A 9 0.70 -1.44 10.03
N LEU A 10 -0.11 -0.70 10.79
CA LEU A 10 -0.21 -0.80 12.24
C LEU A 10 -1.58 -1.40 12.60
N GLU A 11 -1.61 -2.59 13.14
CA GLU A 11 -2.83 -3.26 13.59
C GLU A 11 -3.13 -2.88 15.04
N HIS A 12 -4.38 -2.51 15.34
CA HIS A 12 -4.84 -2.04 16.66
C HIS A 12 -5.76 -3.03 17.36
N LYS A 13 -6.09 -4.13 16.69
CA LYS A 13 -6.92 -5.21 17.23
C LYS A 13 -6.16 -6.52 17.18
N VAL A 14 -6.35 -7.33 18.21
CA VAL A 14 -5.89 -8.71 18.19
C VAL A 14 -6.81 -9.48 17.26
N ASP A 15 -6.24 -10.09 16.24
CA ASP A 15 -6.89 -11.11 15.45
C ASP A 15 -6.61 -12.45 16.14
N SER A 16 -7.65 -13.05 16.75
CA SER A 16 -7.51 -14.32 17.45
C SER A 16 -7.09 -15.48 16.56
N SER A 17 -7.18 -15.32 15.25
CA SER A 17 -6.71 -16.30 14.26
C SER A 17 -5.23 -16.18 13.94
N LYS A 18 -4.57 -15.10 14.35
CA LYS A 18 -3.14 -14.84 14.11
C LYS A 18 -2.39 -14.70 15.44
N PRO A 19 -1.18 -15.27 15.55
CA PRO A 19 -0.35 -15.00 16.72
C PRO A 19 -0.10 -13.49 16.82
N ALA A 20 -0.13 -12.94 18.02
CA ALA A 20 0.25 -11.56 18.28
C ALA A 20 1.75 -11.42 17.94
N VAL A 21 2.03 -10.97 16.75
CA VAL A 21 3.38 -10.72 16.26
C VAL A 21 3.68 -9.25 16.50
N GLY A 22 4.74 -8.95 17.23
CA GLY A 22 5.22 -7.59 17.42
C GLY A 22 5.57 -6.89 16.08
N SER A 23 6.68 -6.16 16.02
CA SER A 23 7.12 -5.56 14.76
C SER A 23 7.84 -6.59 13.89
N TYR A 24 7.51 -6.62 12.59
CA TYR A 24 8.17 -7.45 11.58
C TYR A 24 8.30 -6.72 10.24
N VAL A 25 9.32 -7.08 9.48
CA VAL A 25 9.62 -6.48 8.18
C VAL A 25 9.09 -7.39 7.06
N VAL A 26 8.48 -6.79 6.06
CA VAL A 26 8.03 -7.48 4.84
C VAL A 26 8.78 -6.90 3.65
N ASP A 27 9.34 -7.78 2.82
CA ASP A 27 10.04 -7.39 1.59
C ASP A 27 9.04 -6.99 0.49
N SER A 28 8.32 -5.92 0.74
CA SER A 28 7.40 -5.30 -0.20
C SER A 28 7.37 -3.79 0.01
N CYS A 29 7.00 -3.04 -1.01
CA CYS A 29 6.82 -1.60 -0.90
C CYS A 29 5.53 -1.19 -1.62
N PRO A 30 4.36 -1.37 -0.97
CA PRO A 30 3.10 -1.01 -1.56
C PRO A 30 3.00 0.50 -1.80
N ILE A 31 2.29 0.85 -2.87
CA ILE A 31 2.05 2.24 -3.27
C ILE A 31 0.56 2.52 -3.19
N VAL A 32 0.20 3.65 -2.62
CA VAL A 32 -1.14 4.21 -2.63
C VAL A 32 -1.16 5.44 -3.51
N ASN A 33 -2.05 5.46 -4.50
CA ASN A 33 -2.38 6.66 -5.26
C ASN A 33 -3.74 7.18 -4.80
N LEU A 34 -3.76 8.42 -4.29
CA LEU A 34 -4.98 9.12 -3.92
C LEU A 34 -5.33 10.12 -5.01
N MET A 35 -6.55 10.01 -5.53
CA MET A 35 -7.06 10.84 -6.62
C MET A 35 -8.44 11.37 -6.27
N GLU A 36 -8.76 12.58 -6.71
CA GLU A 36 -10.14 13.03 -6.69
C GLU A 36 -10.94 12.21 -7.70
N ALA A 37 -12.07 11.67 -7.28
CA ALA A 37 -13.01 11.06 -8.21
C ALA A 37 -13.86 12.15 -8.87
N GLU A 38 -14.33 11.88 -10.08
CA GLU A 38 -15.22 12.80 -10.79
C GLU A 38 -16.42 13.19 -9.93
N LYS A 39 -16.73 14.48 -9.91
CA LYS A 39 -17.88 15.03 -9.18
C LYS A 39 -19.16 14.46 -9.77
N SER A 40 -19.75 13.50 -9.08
CA SER A 40 -21.12 13.07 -9.39
C SER A 40 -22.10 14.08 -8.83
N ALA A 41 -23.14 14.42 -9.59
CA ALA A 41 -24.18 15.36 -9.16
C ALA A 41 -24.89 14.96 -7.84
N LYS A 42 -24.70 13.73 -7.37
CA LYS A 42 -25.28 13.20 -6.12
C LYS A 42 -24.38 13.31 -4.89
N PHE A 43 -23.04 13.55 -5.04
CA PHE A 43 -22.12 13.55 -3.91
C PHE A 43 -21.18 14.75 -3.99
N LEU A 44 -21.06 15.45 -2.87
CA LEU A 44 -20.29 16.69 -2.74
C LEU A 44 -18.81 16.50 -3.05
N SER A 45 -18.22 15.36 -2.69
CA SER A 45 -16.87 14.97 -3.14
C SER A 45 -16.64 13.48 -2.92
N SER A 46 -15.87 12.87 -3.79
CA SER A 46 -15.43 11.49 -3.68
C SER A 46 -13.94 11.38 -3.99
N LEU A 47 -13.31 10.36 -3.41
CA LEU A 47 -11.89 10.10 -3.49
C LEU A 47 -11.68 8.66 -3.94
N LYS A 48 -10.73 8.45 -4.83
CA LYS A 48 -10.24 7.12 -5.22
C LYS A 48 -8.91 6.84 -4.55
N LEU A 49 -8.80 5.65 -3.98
CA LEU A 49 -7.57 5.07 -3.48
C LEU A 49 -7.23 3.87 -4.36
N LEU A 50 -6.11 3.95 -5.07
CA LEU A 50 -5.54 2.84 -5.81
C LEU A 50 -4.35 2.29 -5.03
N TRP A 51 -4.51 1.09 -4.49
CA TRP A 51 -3.43 0.30 -3.90
C TRP A 51 -2.73 -0.50 -4.98
N VAL A 52 -1.41 -0.48 -5.00
CA VAL A 52 -0.57 -1.24 -5.93
C VAL A 52 0.54 -1.93 -5.17
N GLU A 53 0.64 -3.24 -5.32
CA GLU A 53 1.72 -4.06 -4.80
C GLU A 53 2.16 -5.09 -5.85
N GLU A 54 3.15 -5.92 -5.53
CA GLU A 54 3.68 -6.92 -6.49
C GLU A 54 2.61 -7.93 -6.91
N ALA A 55 1.74 -8.34 -5.99
CA ALA A 55 0.66 -9.29 -6.24
C ALA A 55 -0.45 -8.72 -7.15
N GLY A 56 -0.56 -7.39 -7.27
CA GLY A 56 -1.57 -6.76 -8.09
C GLY A 56 -2.01 -5.40 -7.58
N SER A 57 -3.22 -5.01 -7.98
CA SER A 57 -3.80 -3.72 -7.61
C SER A 57 -5.26 -3.85 -7.19
N VAL A 58 -5.70 -2.92 -6.36
CA VAL A 58 -7.11 -2.76 -5.99
C VAL A 58 -7.48 -1.28 -5.87
N GLU A 59 -8.61 -0.89 -6.44
CA GLU A 59 -9.16 0.45 -6.37
C GLU A 59 -10.40 0.47 -5.47
N TYR A 60 -10.46 1.46 -4.61
CA TYR A 60 -11.60 1.79 -3.76
C TYR A 60 -12.07 3.22 -4.00
N THR A 61 -13.36 3.41 -3.97
CA THR A 61 -13.95 4.76 -3.96
C THR A 61 -14.47 5.08 -2.58
N PHE A 62 -14.07 6.23 -2.06
CA PHE A 62 -14.54 6.77 -0.80
C PHE A 62 -15.43 7.98 -1.03
N ARG A 63 -16.53 8.02 -0.33
CA ARG A 63 -17.40 9.18 -0.25
C ARG A 63 -17.02 10.03 0.95
N ILE A 64 -16.94 11.34 0.77
CA ILE A 64 -16.72 12.31 1.83
C ILE A 64 -18.09 12.93 2.17
N PRO A 65 -18.75 12.53 3.28
CA PRO A 65 -20.13 12.92 3.56
C PRO A 65 -20.28 14.40 3.92
N ASP A 66 -19.35 14.95 4.68
CA ASP A 66 -19.36 16.37 5.07
C ASP A 66 -17.95 16.80 5.48
N ILE A 67 -17.33 17.60 4.62
CA ILE A 67 -15.97 18.10 4.84
C ILE A 67 -15.92 19.17 5.94
N THR A 68 -17.01 19.85 6.19
CA THR A 68 -17.08 20.96 7.15
C THR A 68 -17.30 20.49 8.58
N ARG A 69 -18.16 19.49 8.77
CA ARG A 69 -18.50 18.96 10.10
C ARG A 69 -17.57 17.83 10.55
N LYS A 70 -17.10 17.02 9.61
CA LYS A 70 -16.22 15.86 9.89
C LYS A 70 -15.04 15.83 8.93
N PRO A 71 -14.11 16.78 9.04
CA PRO A 71 -12.92 16.79 8.18
C PRO A 71 -12.12 15.51 8.38
N GLY A 72 -11.65 14.93 7.28
CA GLY A 72 -10.85 13.71 7.32
C GLY A 72 -11.63 12.42 7.63
N PHE A 73 -12.96 12.44 7.51
CA PHE A 73 -13.79 11.24 7.61
C PHE A 73 -14.31 10.84 6.23
N TRP A 74 -14.02 9.58 5.83
CA TRP A 74 -14.46 9.02 4.56
C TRP A 74 -15.19 7.70 4.79
N ILE A 75 -16.08 7.36 3.86
CA ILE A 75 -16.83 6.10 3.88
C ILE A 75 -16.56 5.36 2.58
N SER A 76 -16.07 4.12 2.65
CA SER A 76 -15.87 3.33 1.45
C SER A 76 -17.20 2.96 0.81
N SER A 77 -17.25 2.96 -0.53
CA SER A 77 -18.26 2.22 -1.27
C SER A 77 -17.92 0.73 -1.20
N SER A 78 -18.93 -0.13 -1.27
CA SER A 78 -18.72 -1.59 -1.23
C SER A 78 -18.09 -2.15 -2.51
N PHE A 79 -17.94 -1.36 -3.55
CA PHE A 79 -17.39 -1.80 -4.82
C PHE A 79 -15.88 -1.59 -4.87
N GLN A 80 -15.19 -2.67 -5.21
CA GLN A 80 -13.76 -2.71 -5.46
C GLN A 80 -13.52 -3.04 -6.93
N ASN A 81 -12.43 -2.54 -7.47
CA ASN A 81 -12.00 -2.87 -8.83
C ASN A 81 -10.49 -3.12 -8.82
N GLY A 82 -10.03 -4.08 -9.63
CA GLY A 82 -8.59 -4.37 -9.76
C GLY A 82 -8.27 -5.85 -9.78
N THR A 83 -7.00 -6.17 -9.99
CA THR A 83 -6.52 -7.54 -10.16
C THR A 83 -6.57 -8.37 -8.87
N LEU A 84 -6.44 -7.73 -7.70
CA LEU A 84 -6.52 -8.41 -6.41
C LEU A 84 -7.95 -8.85 -6.03
N THR A 85 -8.97 -8.38 -6.75
CA THR A 85 -10.36 -8.76 -6.51
C THR A 85 -10.75 -10.08 -7.19
N VAL A 86 -9.90 -10.61 -8.06
CA VAL A 86 -10.16 -11.83 -8.84
C VAL A 86 -9.77 -13.10 -8.07
N SER A 87 -8.97 -12.96 -6.99
CA SER A 87 -8.67 -14.09 -6.12
C SER A 87 -9.90 -14.48 -5.31
N GLU A 88 -10.07 -15.79 -5.01
CA GLU A 88 -11.23 -16.43 -4.36
C GLU A 88 -11.67 -15.82 -3.01
N ARG A 89 -10.94 -14.83 -2.50
CA ARG A 89 -11.29 -14.08 -1.29
C ARG A 89 -11.46 -12.61 -1.63
N PRO A 90 -12.64 -12.01 -1.35
CA PRO A 90 -12.82 -10.57 -1.51
C PRO A 90 -11.75 -9.84 -0.70
N TYR A 91 -11.08 -8.90 -1.33
CA TYR A 91 -10.05 -8.07 -0.68
C TYR A 91 -10.73 -6.98 0.15
N HIS A 92 -11.06 -7.29 1.40
CA HIS A 92 -11.83 -6.40 2.27
C HIS A 92 -11.00 -5.34 2.98
N GLN A 93 -9.73 -5.22 2.65
CA GLN A 93 -8.74 -4.45 3.40
C GLN A 93 -9.12 -2.97 3.61
N PHE A 94 -9.82 -2.35 2.66
CA PHE A 94 -10.15 -0.93 2.71
C PHE A 94 -11.66 -0.65 2.86
N THR A 95 -12.43 -1.64 3.28
CA THR A 95 -13.86 -1.46 3.51
C THR A 95 -14.12 -0.71 4.83
N GLY A 96 -15.28 -0.04 4.92
CA GLY A 96 -15.72 0.64 6.12
C GLY A 96 -15.41 2.13 6.15
N ASN A 97 -15.12 2.63 7.33
CA ASN A 97 -14.85 4.04 7.56
C ASN A 97 -13.36 4.31 7.60
N VAL A 98 -12.95 5.46 7.09
CA VAL A 98 -11.57 5.93 7.14
C VAL A 98 -11.50 7.24 7.92
N HIS A 99 -10.57 7.32 8.84
CA HIS A 99 -10.22 8.54 9.56
C HIS A 99 -8.81 8.97 9.18
N VAL A 100 -8.67 10.20 8.71
CA VAL A 100 -7.37 10.84 8.50
C VAL A 100 -6.86 11.35 9.85
N MET A 101 -5.93 10.62 10.44
CA MET A 101 -5.36 10.95 11.76
C MET A 101 -4.29 12.03 11.68
N LYS A 102 -3.59 12.09 10.55
CA LYS A 102 -2.56 13.07 10.22
C LYS A 102 -2.52 13.26 8.71
N ALA A 103 -2.36 14.49 8.25
CA ALA A 103 -2.08 14.80 6.85
C ALA A 103 -1.19 16.03 6.77
N VAL A 104 0.05 15.82 6.39
CA VAL A 104 1.03 16.89 6.10
C VAL A 104 1.65 16.62 4.73
N ALA A 105 2.49 17.52 4.24
CA ALA A 105 3.06 17.39 2.91
C ALA A 105 3.92 16.13 2.73
N SER A 106 4.64 15.71 3.77
CA SER A 106 5.59 14.59 3.77
C SER A 106 4.98 13.25 4.10
N ASP A 107 3.97 13.23 4.98
CA ASP A 107 3.40 11.99 5.50
C ASP A 107 1.91 12.11 5.84
N MET A 108 1.23 10.97 5.85
CA MET A 108 -0.20 10.85 6.13
C MET A 108 -0.47 9.59 6.93
N VAL A 109 -1.43 9.65 7.83
CA VAL A 109 -1.91 8.50 8.59
C VAL A 109 -3.40 8.32 8.35
N LEU A 110 -3.76 7.18 7.78
CA LEU A 110 -5.14 6.78 7.53
C LEU A 110 -5.50 5.60 8.44
N THR A 111 -6.54 5.74 9.25
CA THR A 111 -7.05 4.66 10.10
C THR A 111 -8.33 4.11 9.51
N PHE A 112 -8.35 2.82 9.27
CA PHE A 112 -9.47 2.07 8.71
C PHE A 112 -10.21 1.34 9.82
N CYS A 113 -11.54 1.44 9.82
CA CYS A 113 -12.41 0.79 10.78
C CYS A 113 -13.58 0.13 10.03
N SER A 114 -13.69 -1.19 10.13
CA SER A 114 -14.82 -1.95 9.58
C SER A 114 -15.35 -2.91 10.63
N ARG A 115 -16.68 -3.02 10.75
CA ARG A 115 -17.32 -4.02 11.62
C ARG A 115 -17.50 -5.37 10.93
N SER A 116 -17.60 -5.37 9.62
CA SER A 116 -17.82 -6.57 8.81
C SER A 116 -16.92 -6.53 7.57
N PRO A 117 -16.37 -7.67 7.13
CA PRO A 117 -16.53 -9.02 7.69
C PRO A 117 -15.64 -9.30 8.91
N ASP A 118 -14.50 -8.61 9.06
CA ASP A 118 -13.42 -9.07 9.96
C ASP A 118 -13.20 -8.14 11.16
N ASN A 119 -14.13 -7.20 11.42
CA ASN A 119 -14.03 -6.26 12.54
C ASN A 119 -12.63 -5.58 12.59
N GLN A 120 -12.17 -5.10 11.46
CA GLN A 120 -10.82 -4.57 11.26
C GLN A 120 -10.63 -3.22 11.93
N LEU A 121 -9.46 -3.01 12.51
CA LEU A 121 -8.99 -1.71 12.99
C LEU A 121 -7.48 -1.63 12.78
N TYR A 122 -7.05 -0.88 11.81
CA TYR A 122 -5.63 -0.70 11.48
C TYR A 122 -5.36 0.68 10.91
N SER A 123 -4.10 1.10 10.95
CA SER A 123 -3.64 2.35 10.36
C SER A 123 -2.57 2.11 9.31
N LEU A 124 -2.60 2.92 8.25
CA LEU A 124 -1.53 3.02 7.27
C LEU A 124 -0.72 4.27 7.56
N LEU A 125 0.59 4.12 7.72
CA LEU A 125 1.53 5.21 7.67
C LEU A 125 2.04 5.35 6.24
N LEU A 126 1.66 6.43 5.60
CA LEU A 126 1.99 6.78 4.23
C LEU A 126 3.05 7.88 4.23
N SER A 127 4.04 7.77 3.34
CA SER A 127 5.10 8.77 3.17
C SER A 127 5.32 9.10 1.70
N ARG A 128 5.78 10.31 1.43
CA ARG A 128 6.27 10.69 0.09
C ARG A 128 7.60 10.02 -0.24
N GLU A 129 8.38 9.72 0.78
CA GLU A 129 9.64 9.00 0.68
C GLU A 129 9.43 7.53 1.06
N HIS A 130 10.13 6.62 0.40
CA HIS A 130 10.04 5.18 0.68
C HIS A 130 10.70 4.78 2.02
N ILE A 131 11.56 5.63 2.58
CA ILE A 131 12.16 5.46 3.90
C ILE A 131 11.78 6.65 4.78
N LEU A 132 11.16 6.38 5.90
CA LEU A 132 10.80 7.37 6.90
C LEU A 132 11.73 7.23 8.12
N GLN A 133 12.16 8.35 8.69
CA GLN A 133 13.05 8.35 9.85
C GLN A 133 12.37 7.73 11.08
N LYS A 134 13.15 7.08 11.93
CA LYS A 134 12.63 6.45 13.17
C LYS A 134 11.96 7.45 14.13
N SER A 135 12.43 8.70 14.15
CA SER A 135 11.81 9.81 14.91
C SER A 135 10.38 10.04 14.48
N ASP A 136 10.14 10.10 13.15
CA ASP A 136 8.83 10.41 12.58
C ASP A 136 7.86 9.25 12.78
N LYS A 137 8.31 8.00 12.57
CA LYS A 137 7.55 6.79 12.91
C LYS A 137 7.13 6.81 14.38
N ARG A 138 8.06 7.09 15.30
CA ARG A 138 7.78 7.20 16.74
C ARG A 138 6.77 8.30 17.06
N GLY A 139 6.86 9.43 16.36
CA GLY A 139 5.87 10.51 16.46
C GLY A 139 4.47 10.07 16.09
N VAL A 140 4.34 9.27 15.03
CA VAL A 140 3.06 8.68 14.60
C VAL A 140 2.55 7.65 15.61
N HIS A 141 3.41 6.75 16.09
CA HIS A 141 3.02 5.77 17.13
C HIS A 141 2.49 6.45 18.38
N ASN A 142 3.14 7.54 18.84
CA ASN A 142 2.68 8.33 19.97
C ASN A 142 1.35 9.05 19.69
N LEU A 143 1.14 9.54 18.48
CA LEU A 143 -0.13 10.14 18.06
C LEU A 143 -1.27 9.13 18.16
N LEU A 144 -1.10 7.95 17.59
CA LEU A 144 -2.09 6.88 17.59
C LEU A 144 -2.38 6.40 19.02
N SER A 145 -1.35 6.18 19.83
CA SER A 145 -1.49 5.78 21.24
C SER A 145 -2.30 6.81 22.06
N ARG A 146 -2.03 8.11 21.88
CA ARG A 146 -2.82 9.19 22.54
C ARG A 146 -4.28 9.23 22.09
N ARG A 147 -4.60 8.66 20.94
CA ARG A 147 -5.98 8.50 20.44
C ARG A 147 -6.61 7.17 20.86
N GLY A 148 -5.96 6.40 21.75
CA GLY A 148 -6.44 5.12 22.24
C GLY A 148 -6.17 3.93 21.30
N LEU A 149 -5.41 4.14 20.22
CA LEU A 149 -5.04 3.12 19.26
C LEU A 149 -3.70 2.50 19.65
N LYS A 150 -3.74 1.38 20.36
CA LYS A 150 -2.53 0.63 20.71
C LYS A 150 -2.04 -0.15 19.51
N ASN A 151 -0.74 -0.12 19.24
CA ASN A 151 -0.12 -0.94 18.20
C ASN A 151 0.07 -2.36 18.74
N ILE A 152 -0.69 -3.30 18.21
CA ILE A 152 -0.62 -4.73 18.55
C ILE A 152 0.41 -5.41 17.64
N SER A 153 0.35 -5.09 16.35
CA SER A 153 1.28 -5.58 15.34
C SER A 153 1.70 -4.43 14.44
N ILE A 154 2.97 -4.41 14.05
CA ILE A 154 3.53 -3.42 13.12
C ILE A 154 4.22 -4.18 12.00
N ARG A 155 3.67 -4.05 10.80
CA ARG A 155 4.30 -4.54 9.58
C ARG A 155 5.06 -3.39 8.93
N GLU A 156 6.38 -3.45 8.96
CA GLU A 156 7.26 -2.50 8.28
C GLU A 156 7.46 -2.93 6.82
N THR A 157 7.31 -2.00 5.90
CA THR A 157 7.45 -2.19 4.47
C THR A 157 8.45 -1.19 3.90
N CYS A 158 8.85 -1.31 2.64
CA CYS A 158 9.80 -0.42 1.98
C CYS A 158 11.21 -0.35 2.63
N MET A 159 11.55 -1.25 3.54
CA MET A 159 12.84 -1.24 4.25
C MET A 159 14.01 -1.67 3.37
N ASN A 160 13.77 -2.57 2.44
CA ASN A 160 14.77 -2.99 1.47
C ASN A 160 14.49 -2.25 0.16
N ASN A 161 15.52 -1.83 -0.57
CA ASN A 161 15.41 -1.16 -1.87
C ASN A 161 14.67 -2.01 -2.94
N ALA A 162 13.58 -2.68 -2.58
CA ALA A 162 12.77 -3.54 -3.44
C ALA A 162 12.27 -2.80 -4.69
N VAL A 163 12.09 -1.49 -4.60
CA VAL A 163 11.75 -0.62 -5.75
C VAL A 163 12.87 -0.55 -6.79
N TYR A 164 14.13 -0.80 -6.38
CA TYR A 164 15.29 -0.68 -7.28
C TYR A 164 15.56 -1.94 -8.12
N ARG A 165 15.02 -3.11 -7.74
CA ARG A 165 15.23 -4.36 -8.49
C ARG A 165 14.44 -4.48 -9.79
N ARG A 166 13.47 -3.62 -10.07
CA ARG A 166 12.67 -3.65 -11.30
C ARG A 166 13.35 -3.08 -12.54
N GLY A 167 14.56 -2.50 -12.44
CA GLY A 167 15.28 -1.84 -13.53
C GLY A 167 16.43 -2.62 -14.15
N SER A 168 16.79 -3.81 -13.69
CA SER A 168 18.04 -4.48 -14.09
C SER A 168 17.90 -5.92 -14.58
N PHE A 169 16.80 -6.24 -15.23
CA PHE A 169 16.73 -7.45 -16.04
C PHE A 169 16.50 -7.08 -17.50
N LYS A 170 17.58 -6.86 -18.22
CA LYS A 170 17.78 -7.13 -19.65
C LYS A 170 19.07 -6.46 -20.09
N LEU A 171 20.10 -7.24 -20.26
CA LEU A 171 21.16 -7.14 -21.27
C LEU A 171 22.43 -7.90 -20.80
N VAL A 172 22.29 -9.18 -20.49
CA VAL A 172 23.42 -10.11 -20.62
C VAL A 172 22.84 -11.39 -21.20
N GLY A 173 23.03 -11.60 -22.48
CA GLY A 173 22.63 -12.87 -23.09
C GLY A 173 22.41 -12.85 -24.59
N TRP A 174 23.16 -12.07 -25.36
CA TRP A 174 23.14 -12.20 -26.83
C TRP A 174 24.48 -11.81 -27.46
N LEU A 175 25.61 -12.33 -26.96
CA LEU A 175 26.93 -12.17 -27.64
C LEU A 175 27.87 -13.38 -27.45
N THR A 176 27.35 -14.61 -27.43
CA THR A 176 28.22 -15.81 -27.45
C THR A 176 27.66 -16.91 -28.36
N LEU A 177 27.22 -16.57 -29.57
CA LEU A 177 26.83 -17.57 -30.55
C LEU A 177 27.26 -17.20 -32.01
N ILE A 178 28.30 -16.37 -32.16
CA ILE A 178 28.94 -16.17 -33.46
C ILE A 178 30.46 -16.37 -33.27
N GLY A 179 30.89 -17.60 -33.06
CA GLY A 179 32.33 -17.89 -32.89
C GLY A 179 32.75 -19.33 -33.09
N ILE A 180 31.86 -20.24 -33.51
CA ILE A 180 32.21 -21.63 -33.76
C ILE A 180 31.54 -22.09 -35.06
N LEU A 181 31.95 -21.53 -36.18
CA LEU A 181 31.61 -22.06 -37.54
C LEU A 181 32.58 -21.56 -38.62
N SER A 182 33.91 -21.58 -38.34
CA SER A 182 34.91 -21.29 -39.37
C SER A 182 36.23 -22.07 -39.20
N THR A 183 36.18 -23.36 -38.80
CA THR A 183 37.37 -24.23 -38.84
C THR A 183 37.04 -25.66 -39.26
N PHE A 184 36.24 -25.81 -40.32
CA PHE A 184 36.17 -27.11 -40.99
C PHE A 184 35.97 -26.86 -42.50
N PHE A 185 37.03 -26.48 -43.21
CA PHE A 185 37.17 -26.68 -44.63
C PHE A 185 38.58 -26.19 -45.00
N PHE A 186 39.58 -27.05 -44.89
CA PHE A 186 40.75 -27.12 -45.75
C PHE A 186 41.60 -28.30 -45.27
N GLY A 187 41.39 -29.44 -45.89
CA GLY A 187 42.25 -30.59 -45.78
C GLY A 187 41.86 -31.62 -46.84
N SER A 188 42.44 -31.53 -47.98
CA SER A 188 42.78 -32.63 -48.90
C SER A 188 43.17 -32.07 -50.26
N TRP A 189 44.42 -32.03 -50.50
CA TRP A 189 45.23 -32.60 -51.63
C TRP A 189 46.67 -32.24 -51.37
#